data_e6bc6cc6611ac10021653c2e9d647176
#
_entry.id   e6bc6cc6611ac10021653c2e9d647176
#
_cell.length_a   1.000
_cell.length_b   1.000
_cell.length_c   1.000
_cell.angle_alpha   90.00
_cell.angle_beta   90.00
_cell.angle_gamma   90.00
#
_symmetry.space_group_name_H-M   'P 1'
#
loop_
_entity.id
_entity.type
_entity.pdbx_description
1 polymer ?
#
loop_
_entity_poly.entity_id
_entity_poly.type
_entity_poly.pdbx_seq_one_letter_code
_entity_poly.pdbx_strand_id
1 'polypeptide(L)'
;MSVVFKDPNAYKGRVYCFHNEPVQRDVMGYKVAGVSKGDVIPQGTPLVANDNDTNGQKTAKIAKYAKVKAKTSTTVFELENIGFLAVGDKIFKSGATDPTLSTISKIEGNVITLSEANSQLAAGDIVVEGKTVETAGGEGAPSGDTPVTVVVPKDIPNRIVARTETMTTLNQTISATHQAIAIKNVLDYPEEWLNAETFPGSVLLKGCPLILFINQ
;
A
#
# COMPACT_ATOMS: atom_id res chain seq x y z
N MET A 1 -2.90 31.97 2.96
CA MET A 1 -2.48 31.41 1.64
C MET A 1 -3.44 30.29 1.33
N SER A 2 -4.33 30.46 0.33
CA SER A 2 -5.32 29.44 -0.04
C SER A 2 -4.64 28.40 -0.89
N VAL A 3 -4.61 27.15 -0.45
CA VAL A 3 -4.10 26.03 -1.26
C VAL A 3 -5.20 25.65 -2.25
N VAL A 4 -5.05 26.05 -3.49
CA VAL A 4 -5.97 25.66 -4.56
C VAL A 4 -5.56 24.25 -5.03
N PHE A 5 -6.35 23.24 -4.68
CA PHE A 5 -6.17 21.89 -5.18
C PHE A 5 -6.57 21.84 -6.67
N LYS A 6 -5.75 21.26 -7.52
CA LYS A 6 -6.03 21.11 -8.96
C LYS A 6 -7.25 20.23 -9.25
N ASP A 7 -7.58 19.32 -8.33
CA ASP A 7 -8.80 18.53 -8.36
C ASP A 7 -9.52 18.64 -7.00
N PRO A 8 -10.52 19.53 -6.89
CA PRO A 8 -11.29 19.65 -5.66
C PRO A 8 -12.10 18.37 -5.34
N ASN A 9 -12.29 17.46 -6.28
CA ASN A 9 -13.01 16.20 -6.05
C ASN A 9 -12.11 15.11 -5.46
N ALA A 10 -10.79 15.16 -5.68
CA ALA A 10 -9.85 14.21 -5.09
C ALA A 10 -9.86 14.21 -3.55
N TYR A 11 -10.37 15.28 -2.94
CA TYR A 11 -10.39 15.46 -1.48
C TYR A 11 -11.80 15.58 -0.89
N LYS A 12 -12.85 15.58 -1.71
CA LYS A 12 -14.22 15.58 -1.22
C LYS A 12 -14.51 14.26 -0.51
N GLY A 13 -14.76 14.34 0.79
CA GLY A 13 -15.12 13.19 1.61
C GLY A 13 -13.96 12.39 2.19
N ARG A 14 -12.70 12.84 2.06
CA ARG A 14 -11.60 12.20 2.79
C ARG A 14 -11.75 12.45 4.28
N VAL A 15 -12.04 11.38 4.98
CA VAL A 15 -11.97 11.34 6.43
C VAL A 15 -10.49 11.43 6.83
N TYR A 16 -10.21 12.15 7.90
CA TYR A 16 -8.86 12.26 8.46
C TYR A 16 -8.37 10.86 8.87
N CYS A 17 -7.22 10.45 8.37
CA CYS A 17 -6.76 9.06 8.52
C CYS A 17 -5.95 8.80 9.80
N PHE A 18 -5.67 9.83 10.59
CA PHE A 18 -5.03 9.69 11.90
C PHE A 18 -6.00 10.12 13.01
N HIS A 19 -5.94 9.44 14.15
CA HIS A 19 -6.70 9.83 15.34
C HIS A 19 -6.25 11.20 15.88
N ASN A 20 -4.92 11.43 15.85
CA ASN A 20 -4.30 12.71 16.13
C ASN A 20 -3.24 13.01 15.08
N GLU A 21 -2.93 14.28 14.83
CA GLU A 21 -1.84 14.63 13.94
C GLU A 21 -0.54 13.97 14.42
N PRO A 22 0.21 13.25 13.53
CA PRO A 22 1.46 12.62 13.91
C PRO A 22 2.46 13.66 14.42
N VAL A 23 2.85 13.53 15.68
CA VAL A 23 3.76 14.47 16.34
C VAL A 23 5.21 14.23 15.90
N GLN A 24 5.57 12.97 15.70
CA GLN A 24 6.92 12.60 15.25
C GLN A 24 6.92 12.35 13.74
N ARG A 25 7.63 13.21 13.03
CA ARG A 25 7.91 13.08 11.60
C ARG A 25 9.40 12.80 11.43
N ASP A 26 9.72 12.02 10.40
CA ASP A 26 11.11 11.76 10.07
C ASP A 26 11.79 13.05 9.59
N VAL A 27 12.95 13.34 10.18
CA VAL A 27 13.74 14.52 9.83
C VAL A 27 14.20 14.41 8.37
N MET A 28 14.16 15.51 7.62
CA MET A 28 14.54 15.65 6.20
C MET A 28 13.61 14.95 5.19
N GLY A 29 12.64 14.15 5.64
CA GLY A 29 11.70 13.45 4.74
C GLY A 29 12.40 12.43 3.81
N TYR A 30 11.61 11.92 2.85
CA TYR A 30 12.06 10.87 1.91
C TYR A 30 11.88 11.32 0.47
N LYS A 31 12.89 11.07 -0.38
CA LYS A 31 12.70 11.12 -1.82
C LYS A 31 11.97 9.86 -2.27
N VAL A 32 10.79 10.03 -2.85
CA VAL A 32 9.96 8.90 -3.27
C VAL A 32 10.25 8.52 -4.71
N ALA A 33 10.52 7.24 -4.94
CA ALA A 33 10.71 6.69 -6.28
C ALA A 33 9.36 6.42 -6.97
N GLY A 34 9.34 6.52 -8.30
CA GLY A 34 8.17 6.18 -9.12
C GLY A 34 7.05 7.23 -9.10
N VAL A 35 7.35 8.46 -8.66
CA VAL A 35 6.42 9.58 -8.69
C VAL A 35 6.87 10.64 -9.71
N SER A 36 5.91 11.37 -10.26
CA SER A 36 6.12 12.40 -11.27
C SER A 36 5.76 13.78 -10.73
N LYS A 37 6.26 14.83 -11.39
CA LYS A 37 5.85 16.20 -11.10
C LYS A 37 4.35 16.36 -11.36
N GLY A 38 3.63 16.87 -10.37
CA GLY A 38 2.18 17.03 -10.39
C GLY A 38 1.42 15.93 -9.66
N ASP A 39 2.07 14.80 -9.35
CA ASP A 39 1.44 13.74 -8.56
C ASP A 39 1.12 14.24 -7.15
N VAL A 40 -0.02 13.81 -6.66
CA VAL A 40 -0.45 14.07 -5.29
C VAL A 40 -0.28 12.80 -4.49
N ILE A 41 0.53 12.88 -3.43
CA ILE A 41 0.74 11.79 -2.50
C ILE A 41 -0.12 12.07 -1.26
N PRO A 42 -1.21 11.32 -1.08
CA PRO A 42 -2.12 11.55 0.03
C PRO A 42 -1.51 11.23 1.39
N GLN A 43 -1.99 11.92 2.42
CA GLN A 43 -1.83 11.48 3.80
C GLN A 43 -2.29 10.02 3.95
N GLY A 44 -1.57 9.21 4.71
CA GLY A 44 -1.89 7.80 4.87
C GLY A 44 -1.33 6.91 3.76
N THR A 45 -0.62 7.43 2.76
CA THR A 45 0.06 6.59 1.75
C THR A 45 1.14 5.75 2.41
N PRO A 46 1.13 4.40 2.23
CA PRO A 46 2.12 3.52 2.83
C PRO A 46 3.46 3.59 2.08
N LEU A 47 4.55 3.71 2.82
CA LEU A 47 5.90 3.81 2.28
C LEU A 47 6.79 2.69 2.80
N VAL A 48 7.67 2.22 1.92
CA VAL A 48 8.85 1.43 2.28
C VAL A 48 10.05 2.35 2.25
N ALA A 49 10.41 2.84 3.41
CA ALA A 49 11.52 3.77 3.60
C ALA A 49 12.83 3.03 3.78
N ASN A 50 13.87 3.54 3.15
CA ASN A 50 15.25 3.16 3.38
C ASN A 50 15.98 4.31 4.08
N ASP A 51 16.30 4.09 5.35
CA ASP A 51 17.02 5.05 6.19
C ASP A 51 18.54 4.99 5.99
N ASN A 52 19.04 3.94 5.34
CA ASN A 52 20.46 3.73 5.07
C ASN A 52 20.83 4.31 3.70
N ASP A 53 20.91 5.62 3.62
CA ASP A 53 21.39 6.25 2.41
C ASP A 53 22.90 6.58 2.52
N THR A 54 23.66 6.06 1.58
CA THR A 54 25.10 6.30 1.47
C THR A 54 25.44 7.75 1.11
N ASN A 55 24.46 8.53 0.62
CA ASN A 55 24.65 9.92 0.17
C ASN A 55 23.94 10.96 1.05
N GLY A 56 23.44 10.56 2.22
CA GLY A 56 22.74 11.45 3.15
C GLY A 56 21.31 11.84 2.73
N GLN A 57 20.78 11.25 1.64
CA GLN A 57 19.40 11.45 1.20
C GLN A 57 18.57 10.18 1.41
N LYS A 58 17.64 10.22 2.35
CA LYS A 58 16.71 9.12 2.59
C LYS A 58 15.80 8.90 1.38
N THR A 59 15.56 7.64 1.04
CA THR A 59 14.70 7.24 -0.07
C THR A 59 13.53 6.40 0.40
N ALA A 60 12.43 6.42 -0.37
CA ALA A 60 11.29 5.56 -0.14
C ALA A 60 10.65 5.15 -1.46
N LYS A 61 9.88 4.07 -1.43
CA LYS A 61 8.95 3.69 -2.48
C LYS A 61 7.55 3.51 -1.89
N ILE A 62 6.53 3.68 -2.71
CA ILE A 62 5.15 3.49 -2.29
C ILE A 62 4.84 1.99 -2.33
N ALA A 63 4.33 1.44 -1.24
CA ALA A 63 3.74 0.12 -1.22
C ALA A 63 2.34 0.21 -1.85
N LYS A 64 2.08 -0.60 -2.89
CA LYS A 64 0.91 -0.44 -3.74
C LYS A 64 -0.22 -1.36 -3.34
N TYR A 65 -1.41 -0.81 -3.20
CA TYR A 65 -2.66 -1.52 -2.95
C TYR A 65 -3.84 -0.70 -3.46
N ALA A 66 -4.98 -1.35 -3.61
CA ALA A 66 -6.22 -0.67 -3.97
C ALA A 66 -7.44 -1.48 -3.49
N LYS A 67 -8.60 -0.83 -3.39
CA LYS A 67 -9.87 -1.48 -3.07
C LYS A 67 -10.72 -1.63 -4.31
N VAL A 68 -11.26 -2.82 -4.52
CA VAL A 68 -12.15 -3.14 -5.64
C VAL A 68 -13.51 -2.52 -5.37
N LYS A 69 -13.95 -1.59 -6.21
CA LYS A 69 -15.28 -0.98 -6.14
C LYS A 69 -16.33 -1.86 -6.80
N ALA A 70 -16.03 -2.39 -7.99
CA ALA A 70 -16.94 -3.22 -8.74
C ALA A 70 -16.21 -4.26 -9.59
N LYS A 71 -16.87 -5.40 -9.82
CA LYS A 71 -16.41 -6.46 -10.71
C LYS A 71 -17.30 -6.46 -11.96
N THR A 72 -16.73 -6.14 -13.11
CA THR A 72 -17.43 -6.21 -14.40
C THR A 72 -17.33 -7.61 -15.01
N SER A 73 -16.16 -8.23 -14.90
CA SER A 73 -15.91 -9.61 -15.35
C SER A 73 -14.81 -10.24 -14.48
N THR A 74 -14.38 -11.46 -14.83
CA THR A 74 -13.24 -12.11 -14.15
C THR A 74 -11.89 -11.49 -14.50
N THR A 75 -11.83 -10.61 -15.49
CA THR A 75 -10.61 -9.90 -15.91
C THR A 75 -10.71 -8.39 -15.78
N VAL A 76 -11.91 -7.81 -15.58
CA VAL A 76 -12.13 -6.35 -15.56
C VAL A 76 -12.73 -5.92 -14.22
N PHE A 77 -12.04 -5.02 -13.54
CA PHE A 77 -12.40 -4.52 -12.22
C PHE A 77 -12.30 -2.99 -12.16
N GLU A 78 -13.29 -2.35 -11.55
CA GLU A 78 -13.24 -0.94 -11.18
C GLU A 78 -12.69 -0.83 -9.76
N LEU A 79 -11.69 0.01 -9.54
CA LEU A 79 -11.12 0.31 -8.23
C LEU A 79 -11.71 1.60 -7.68
N GLU A 80 -11.80 1.74 -6.37
CA GLU A 80 -12.19 3.00 -5.73
C GLU A 80 -11.17 4.11 -6.06
N ASN A 81 -9.91 3.73 -6.06
CA ASN A 81 -8.78 4.57 -6.45
C ASN A 81 -7.71 3.65 -7.03
N ILE A 82 -7.11 4.03 -8.16
CA ILE A 82 -6.03 3.25 -8.77
C ILE A 82 -4.79 3.18 -7.84
N GLY A 83 -4.70 4.05 -6.85
CA GLY A 83 -3.53 4.14 -6.01
C GLY A 83 -2.30 4.51 -6.84
N PHE A 84 -1.26 3.71 -6.72
CA PHE A 84 -0.03 3.82 -7.52
C PHE A 84 0.21 2.57 -8.36
N LEU A 85 -0.85 1.77 -8.59
CA LEU A 85 -0.78 0.60 -9.46
C LEU A 85 -0.47 1.02 -10.91
N ALA A 86 0.30 0.21 -11.61
CA ALA A 86 0.71 0.42 -12.98
C ALA A 86 0.52 -0.83 -13.83
N VAL A 87 0.50 -0.67 -15.15
CA VAL A 87 0.51 -1.79 -16.09
C VAL A 87 1.80 -2.61 -15.86
N GLY A 88 1.65 -3.91 -15.78
CA GLY A 88 2.73 -4.86 -15.46
C GLY A 88 2.86 -5.20 -13.98
N ASP A 89 2.21 -4.46 -13.07
CA ASP A 89 2.16 -4.86 -11.66
C ASP A 89 1.37 -6.16 -11.51
N LYS A 90 1.85 -7.02 -10.62
CA LYS A 90 1.17 -8.25 -10.25
C LYS A 90 0.43 -8.03 -8.95
N ILE A 91 -0.85 -8.35 -8.93
CA ILE A 91 -1.72 -8.15 -7.76
C ILE A 91 -2.37 -9.45 -7.33
N PHE A 92 -2.69 -9.55 -6.05
CA PHE A 92 -3.49 -10.63 -5.48
C PHE A 92 -4.48 -10.10 -4.45
N LYS A 93 -5.49 -10.92 -4.11
CA LYS A 93 -6.48 -10.61 -3.08
C LYS A 93 -5.85 -10.71 -1.69
N SER A 94 -5.94 -9.64 -0.89
CA SER A 94 -5.55 -9.65 0.51
C SER A 94 -6.44 -10.58 1.33
N GLY A 95 -5.84 -11.28 2.30
CA GLY A 95 -6.54 -12.23 3.17
C GLY A 95 -6.91 -13.56 2.53
N ALA A 96 -6.51 -13.84 1.28
CA ALA A 96 -6.76 -15.12 0.64
C ALA A 96 -5.81 -16.21 1.16
N THR A 97 -6.36 -17.39 1.47
CA THR A 97 -5.57 -18.54 1.95
C THR A 97 -4.63 -19.07 0.87
N ASP A 98 -5.08 -19.08 -0.38
CA ASP A 98 -4.31 -19.51 -1.57
C ASP A 98 -4.46 -18.43 -2.66
N PRO A 99 -3.71 -17.32 -2.56
CA PRO A 99 -3.90 -16.17 -3.42
C PRO A 99 -3.44 -16.42 -4.86
N THR A 100 -4.30 -16.09 -5.81
CA THR A 100 -3.96 -16.06 -7.24
C THR A 100 -3.30 -14.76 -7.60
N LEU A 101 -2.06 -14.81 -8.10
CA LEU A 101 -1.32 -13.65 -8.57
C LEU A 101 -1.70 -13.35 -10.03
N SER A 102 -2.21 -12.14 -10.31
CA SER A 102 -2.66 -11.72 -11.63
C SER A 102 -1.96 -10.44 -12.07
N THR A 103 -1.57 -10.37 -13.35
CA THR A 103 -0.85 -9.21 -13.90
C THR A 103 -1.84 -8.19 -14.47
N ILE A 104 -1.65 -6.90 -14.19
CA ILE A 104 -2.40 -5.81 -14.79
C ILE A 104 -1.90 -5.60 -16.22
N SER A 105 -2.76 -5.83 -17.21
CA SER A 105 -2.44 -5.66 -18.64
C SER A 105 -2.84 -4.28 -19.18
N LYS A 106 -3.85 -3.63 -18.55
CA LYS A 106 -4.36 -2.31 -18.98
C LYS A 106 -4.94 -1.55 -17.81
N ILE A 107 -4.84 -0.22 -17.86
CA ILE A 107 -5.47 0.73 -16.92
C ILE A 107 -6.15 1.83 -17.71
N GLU A 108 -7.44 2.09 -17.44
CA GLU A 108 -8.23 3.19 -18.00
C GLU A 108 -8.99 3.90 -16.87
N GLY A 109 -8.48 5.06 -16.45
CA GLY A 109 -8.98 5.73 -15.26
C GLY A 109 -8.84 4.84 -14.02
N ASN A 110 -9.95 4.50 -13.38
CA ASN A 110 -9.96 3.58 -12.23
C ASN A 110 -10.29 2.13 -12.62
N VAL A 111 -10.37 1.80 -13.91
CA VAL A 111 -10.65 0.45 -14.39
C VAL A 111 -9.34 -0.25 -14.74
N ILE A 112 -9.12 -1.42 -14.17
CA ILE A 112 -7.99 -2.31 -14.49
C ILE A 112 -8.48 -3.50 -15.29
N THR A 113 -7.65 -3.95 -16.24
CA THR A 113 -7.82 -5.23 -16.94
C THR A 113 -6.66 -6.13 -16.59
N LEU A 114 -6.95 -7.37 -16.20
CA LEU A 114 -5.95 -8.38 -15.91
C LEU A 114 -5.63 -9.20 -17.17
N SER A 115 -4.41 -9.71 -17.26
CA SER A 115 -3.98 -10.61 -18.36
C SER A 115 -4.67 -11.97 -18.28
N GLU A 116 -5.05 -12.40 -17.08
CA GLU A 116 -5.68 -13.68 -16.81
C GLU A 116 -6.91 -13.50 -15.92
N ALA A 117 -7.85 -14.43 -16.02
CA ALA A 117 -9.07 -14.41 -15.21
C ALA A 117 -8.74 -14.64 -13.72
N ASN A 118 -9.28 -13.77 -12.85
CA ASN A 118 -9.21 -13.93 -11.42
C ASN A 118 -10.63 -14.04 -10.83
N SER A 119 -11.01 -15.27 -10.49
CA SER A 119 -12.33 -15.54 -9.90
C SER A 119 -12.42 -15.17 -8.42
N GLN A 120 -11.28 -15.05 -7.73
CA GLN A 120 -11.22 -14.76 -6.28
C GLN A 120 -11.58 -13.33 -5.94
N LEU A 121 -11.42 -12.39 -6.91
CA LEU A 121 -11.71 -10.98 -6.68
C LEU A 121 -13.20 -10.67 -6.77
N ALA A 122 -13.68 -9.88 -5.82
CA ALA A 122 -15.04 -9.37 -5.73
C ALA A 122 -15.05 -7.89 -5.32
N ALA A 123 -16.21 -7.23 -5.44
CA ALA A 123 -16.38 -5.87 -4.92
C ALA A 123 -16.17 -5.85 -3.40
N GLY A 124 -15.47 -4.82 -2.93
CA GLY A 124 -15.07 -4.65 -1.52
C GLY A 124 -13.73 -5.27 -1.15
N ASP A 125 -13.17 -6.16 -1.99
CA ASP A 125 -11.87 -6.78 -1.72
C ASP A 125 -10.72 -5.77 -1.84
N ILE A 126 -9.68 -6.00 -1.06
CA ILE A 126 -8.42 -5.26 -1.16
C ILE A 126 -7.44 -6.08 -2.01
N VAL A 127 -6.83 -5.44 -2.99
CA VAL A 127 -5.75 -6.01 -3.79
C VAL A 127 -4.43 -5.36 -3.41
N VAL A 128 -3.37 -6.16 -3.37
CA VAL A 128 -2.02 -5.72 -3.02
C VAL A 128 -1.02 -6.17 -4.07
N GLU A 129 -0.01 -5.36 -4.35
CA GLU A 129 1.08 -5.75 -5.23
C GLU A 129 1.86 -6.90 -4.62
N GLY A 130 2.01 -7.99 -5.37
CA GLY A 130 2.58 -9.24 -4.91
C GLY A 130 3.72 -9.76 -5.76
N LYS A 131 4.39 -10.74 -5.20
CA LYS A 131 5.41 -11.55 -5.84
C LYS A 131 5.31 -13.00 -5.38
N THR A 132 5.86 -13.90 -6.19
CA THR A 132 6.09 -15.28 -5.77
C THR A 132 7.45 -15.40 -5.09
N VAL A 133 7.52 -16.20 -4.04
CA VAL A 133 8.76 -16.63 -3.39
C VAL A 133 8.73 -18.14 -3.24
N GLU A 134 9.88 -18.78 -3.44
CA GLU A 134 10.07 -20.19 -3.12
C GLU A 134 10.46 -20.30 -1.65
N THR A 135 9.67 -21.02 -0.88
CA THR A 135 10.02 -21.38 0.50
C THR A 135 10.68 -22.74 0.45
N ALA A 136 11.93 -22.85 0.93
CA ALA A 136 12.52 -24.13 1.24
C ALA A 136 11.62 -24.84 2.26
N GLY A 137 11.43 -26.14 2.12
CA GLY A 137 10.67 -26.95 3.06
C GLY A 137 11.08 -26.62 4.50
N GLY A 138 10.09 -26.42 5.40
CA GLY A 138 10.33 -25.92 6.75
C GLY A 138 11.34 -26.77 7.52
N GLU A 139 12.00 -26.15 8.50
CA GLU A 139 12.96 -26.81 9.40
C GLU A 139 12.27 -28.01 10.09
N GLY A 140 12.69 -29.25 9.72
CA GLY A 140 12.05 -30.49 10.13
C GLY A 140 11.37 -31.29 9.01
N ALA A 141 11.31 -30.75 7.79
CA ALA A 141 10.85 -31.50 6.62
C ALA A 141 11.88 -32.58 6.24
N PRO A 142 11.44 -33.79 5.85
CA PRO A 142 12.35 -34.84 5.36
C PRO A 142 13.16 -34.32 4.15
N SER A 143 14.43 -34.67 4.09
CA SER A 143 15.31 -34.33 2.96
C SER A 143 14.67 -34.81 1.65
N GLY A 144 14.09 -33.90 0.88
CA GLY A 144 13.39 -34.20 -0.37
C GLY A 144 12.15 -33.37 -0.66
N ASP A 145 11.74 -32.47 0.23
CA ASP A 145 10.56 -31.61 -0.01
C ASP A 145 10.78 -30.65 -1.18
N THR A 146 9.87 -30.72 -2.12
CA THR A 146 9.81 -29.82 -3.27
C THR A 146 9.58 -28.39 -2.77
N PRO A 147 10.34 -27.40 -3.24
CA PRO A 147 10.09 -26.00 -2.89
C PRO A 147 8.63 -25.61 -3.18
N VAL A 148 7.96 -25.05 -2.20
CA VAL A 148 6.59 -24.55 -2.36
C VAL A 148 6.66 -23.08 -2.76
N THR A 149 6.05 -22.77 -3.90
CA THR A 149 5.90 -21.36 -4.34
C THR A 149 4.72 -20.74 -3.64
N VAL A 150 4.96 -19.68 -2.89
CA VAL A 150 3.92 -18.91 -2.20
C VAL A 150 3.84 -17.48 -2.74
N VAL A 151 2.63 -16.91 -2.74
CA VAL A 151 2.41 -15.51 -3.09
C VAL A 151 2.50 -14.69 -1.81
N VAL A 152 3.29 -13.62 -1.86
CA VAL A 152 3.47 -12.70 -0.74
C VAL A 152 3.40 -11.26 -1.23
N PRO A 153 3.13 -10.28 -0.36
CA PRO A 153 3.27 -8.86 -0.72
C PRO A 153 4.68 -8.59 -1.26
N LYS A 154 4.76 -7.81 -2.31
CA LYS A 154 6.05 -7.37 -2.85
C LYS A 154 6.80 -6.52 -1.85
N ASP A 155 6.07 -5.67 -1.13
CA ASP A 155 6.56 -4.70 -0.19
C ASP A 155 5.73 -4.69 1.11
N ILE A 156 6.41 -4.53 2.24
CA ILE A 156 5.78 -4.32 3.55
C ILE A 156 6.15 -2.90 4.00
N PRO A 157 5.17 -1.99 4.15
CA PRO A 157 5.43 -0.61 4.53
C PRO A 157 5.97 -0.51 5.96
N ASN A 158 6.87 0.45 6.18
CA ASN A 158 7.45 0.77 7.48
C ASN A 158 7.29 2.25 7.85
N ARG A 159 6.63 3.05 6.99
CA ARG A 159 6.30 4.46 7.20
C ARG A 159 4.94 4.74 6.59
N ILE A 160 4.34 5.84 7.05
CA ILE A 160 3.11 6.40 6.47
C ILE A 160 3.35 7.87 6.17
N VAL A 161 2.83 8.34 5.04
CA VAL A 161 2.85 9.77 4.69
C VAL A 161 2.06 10.56 5.73
N ALA A 162 2.73 11.51 6.39
CA ALA A 162 2.17 12.25 7.51
C ALA A 162 1.15 13.31 7.09
N ARG A 163 1.28 13.84 5.88
CA ARG A 163 0.36 14.83 5.29
C ARG A 163 0.34 14.74 3.78
N THR A 164 -0.76 15.14 3.18
CA THR A 164 -0.87 15.19 1.72
C THR A 164 0.12 16.20 1.14
N GLU A 165 0.89 15.78 0.15
CA GLU A 165 1.87 16.60 -0.55
C GLU A 165 1.71 16.47 -2.06
N THR A 166 1.90 17.59 -2.78
CA THR A 166 1.94 17.62 -4.24
C THR A 166 3.38 17.72 -4.70
N MET A 167 3.79 16.83 -5.59
CA MET A 167 5.13 16.81 -6.14
C MET A 167 5.35 18.00 -7.08
N THR A 168 6.11 18.99 -6.66
CA THR A 168 6.46 20.18 -7.48
C THR A 168 7.74 19.98 -8.26
N THR A 169 8.66 19.17 -7.73
CA THR A 169 9.94 18.80 -8.35
C THR A 169 10.25 17.32 -8.10
N LEU A 170 11.05 16.71 -8.98
CA LEU A 170 11.49 15.31 -8.85
C LEU A 170 12.41 15.04 -7.64
N ASN A 171 12.99 16.09 -7.08
CA ASN A 171 13.89 15.99 -5.92
C ASN A 171 13.22 16.41 -4.61
N GLN A 172 11.90 16.65 -4.64
CA GLN A 172 11.14 16.96 -3.43
C GLN A 172 11.14 15.76 -2.49
N THR A 173 11.37 16.03 -1.21
CA THR A 173 11.16 15.03 -0.16
C THR A 173 9.75 15.16 0.41
N ILE A 174 9.15 14.05 0.82
CA ILE A 174 7.85 14.01 1.47
C ILE A 174 7.98 13.70 2.95
N SER A 175 7.07 14.25 3.75
CA SER A 175 7.02 14.04 5.19
C SER A 175 6.38 12.68 5.49
N ALA A 176 7.10 11.82 6.19
CA ALA A 176 6.60 10.55 6.67
C ALA A 176 6.69 10.43 8.19
N THR A 177 5.97 9.50 8.77
CA THR A 177 6.00 9.19 10.20
C THR A 177 6.23 7.70 10.42
N HIS A 178 6.96 7.40 11.49
CA HIS A 178 7.15 6.06 12.02
C HIS A 178 6.39 5.85 13.34
N GLN A 179 5.69 6.87 13.84
CA GLN A 179 4.86 6.79 15.04
C GLN A 179 3.54 7.53 14.83
N ALA A 180 2.45 6.80 14.83
CA ALA A 180 1.11 7.34 14.63
C ALA A 180 0.02 6.43 15.18
N ILE A 181 -1.14 7.01 15.45
CA ILE A 181 -2.40 6.29 15.65
C ILE A 181 -3.26 6.53 14.41
N ALA A 182 -3.37 5.51 13.57
CA ALA A 182 -4.12 5.56 12.32
C ALA A 182 -5.53 4.95 12.47
N ILE A 183 -6.46 5.38 11.64
CA ILE A 183 -7.84 4.89 11.63
C ILE A 183 -7.95 3.75 10.62
N LYS A 184 -8.15 2.52 11.10
CA LYS A 184 -8.13 1.29 10.30
C LYS A 184 -9.16 1.30 9.17
N ASN A 185 -10.39 1.66 9.48
CA ASN A 185 -11.51 1.67 8.52
C ASN A 185 -11.47 2.84 7.51
N VAL A 186 -10.47 3.71 7.59
CA VAL A 186 -10.22 4.80 6.63
C VAL A 186 -9.12 4.41 5.64
N LEU A 187 -8.10 3.72 6.12
CA LEU A 187 -6.94 3.37 5.30
C LEU A 187 -7.10 2.06 4.55
N ASP A 188 -7.91 1.14 5.06
CA ASP A 188 -8.19 -0.18 4.45
C ASP A 188 -6.90 -0.91 4.00
N TYR A 189 -5.88 -0.94 4.88
CA TYR A 189 -4.61 -1.59 4.55
C TYR A 189 -4.78 -3.11 4.42
N PRO A 190 -4.01 -3.75 3.50
CA PRO A 190 -3.96 -5.20 3.38
C PRO A 190 -3.62 -5.90 4.70
N GLU A 191 -4.27 -7.02 4.97
CA GLU A 191 -4.05 -7.81 6.20
C GLU A 191 -2.61 -8.29 6.32
N GLU A 192 -1.95 -8.55 5.19
CA GLU A 192 -0.55 -8.97 5.13
C GLU A 192 0.42 -7.95 5.71
N TRP A 193 0.03 -6.67 5.74
CA TRP A 193 0.83 -5.58 6.31
C TRP A 193 0.60 -5.37 7.80
N LEU A 194 -0.44 -5.98 8.35
CA LEU A 194 -0.86 -5.82 9.74
C LEU A 194 -0.49 -7.04 10.56
N ASN A 195 -0.06 -6.82 11.83
CA ASN A 195 0.11 -7.89 12.79
C ASN A 195 -1.26 -8.39 13.27
N ALA A 196 -1.26 -9.57 13.92
CA ALA A 196 -2.42 -10.00 14.65
C ALA A 196 -2.82 -8.97 15.72
N GLU A 197 -4.10 -8.92 16.03
CA GLU A 197 -4.65 -8.01 17.03
C GLU A 197 -3.93 -8.17 18.38
N THR A 198 -3.36 -7.06 18.89
CA THR A 198 -2.63 -7.05 20.17
C THR A 198 -3.54 -6.62 21.31
N PHE A 199 -4.48 -5.70 21.03
CA PHE A 199 -5.51 -5.23 21.95
C PHE A 199 -6.85 -5.23 21.21
N PRO A 200 -8.00 -5.40 21.91
CA PRO A 200 -9.31 -5.37 21.27
C PRO A 200 -9.49 -4.13 20.36
N GLY A 201 -9.75 -4.37 19.09
CA GLY A 201 -9.95 -3.30 18.09
C GLY A 201 -8.68 -2.60 17.59
N SER A 202 -7.47 -3.10 17.91
CA SER A 202 -6.21 -2.48 17.49
C SER A 202 -5.21 -3.45 16.89
N VAL A 203 -4.53 -3.02 15.82
CA VAL A 203 -3.48 -3.80 15.13
C VAL A 203 -2.27 -2.91 14.85
N LEU A 204 -1.10 -3.51 14.75
CA LEU A 204 0.16 -2.81 14.48
C LEU A 204 0.60 -3.04 13.04
N LEU A 205 1.26 -2.04 12.44
CA LEU A 205 1.93 -2.20 11.15
C LEU A 205 3.13 -3.15 11.30
N LYS A 206 3.21 -4.21 10.49
CA LYS A 206 4.31 -5.21 10.55
C LYS A 206 5.70 -4.58 10.40
N GLY A 207 5.84 -3.66 9.45
CA GLY A 207 7.12 -3.00 9.19
C GLY A 207 7.48 -1.92 10.21
N CYS A 208 6.54 -1.47 11.06
CA CYS A 208 6.77 -0.45 12.08
C CYS A 208 5.80 -0.58 13.26
N PRO A 209 6.18 -1.26 14.35
CA PRO A 209 5.30 -1.51 15.50
C PRO A 209 4.89 -0.26 16.29
N LEU A 210 5.41 0.91 15.96
CA LEU A 210 5.00 2.19 16.56
C LEU A 210 3.82 2.84 15.82
N ILE A 211 3.34 2.22 14.73
CA ILE A 211 2.14 2.65 14.02
C ILE A 211 1.00 1.72 14.40
N LEU A 212 0.06 2.27 15.17
CA LEU A 212 -1.12 1.60 15.68
C LEU A 212 -2.34 1.95 14.84
N PHE A 213 -3.11 0.95 14.44
CA PHE A 213 -4.41 1.11 13.77
C PHE A 213 -5.52 0.81 14.76
N ILE A 214 -6.47 1.71 14.87
CA ILE A 214 -7.66 1.58 15.72
C ILE A 214 -8.94 1.66 14.86
N ASN A 215 -10.00 1.02 15.30
CA ASN A 215 -11.34 1.23 14.75
C ASN A 215 -11.95 2.48 15.40
N GLN A 216 -12.57 3.34 14.59
CA GLN A 216 -13.37 4.50 15.03
C GLN A 216 -14.77 4.46 14.39
#